data_fb631b2097d6453492e1174578bf5c87
#
_entry.id   fb631b2097d6453492e1174578bf5c87
#
_cell.length_a   1.000
_cell.length_b   1.000
_cell.length_c   1.000
_cell.angle_alpha   90.00
_cell.angle_beta   90.00
_cell.angle_gamma   90.00
#
_symmetry.space_group_name_H-M   'P 1'
#
loop_
_entity.id
_entity.type
_entity.pdbx_description
1 polymer ?
#
loop_
_entity_poly.entity_id
_entity_poly.type
_entity_poly.pdbx_seq_one_letter_code
_entity_poly.pdbx_strand_id
1 'polypeptide(L)'
;ERKNAGCGGLGQVKAAVSTFIPKALTPFQWHAQRRPEWVKETKKQLWDWQRLRAVKIQCHTSGESLIEGYLSRADRRAGAVILSAWKAGARFDAWSREFRMECWEEAWAEHGYTPEETCYRARPMSEVFPWDHLDLGVTRAYLEKEWQRARDSVLTDHCQTGACSTCGVGASLCVDIKALAGFEKYARPKLIERANTNPLFALGDPDNLLEPLEPR
;
A
#
# COMPACT_ATOMS: atom_id res chain seq x y z
N GLU A 1 -11.92 -25.66 12.18
CA GLU A 1 -12.55 -25.17 13.42
C GLU A 1 -11.75 -25.65 14.62
N ARG A 2 -10.98 -24.78 15.27
CA ARG A 2 -10.33 -25.10 16.54
C ARG A 2 -11.27 -24.67 17.66
N LYS A 3 -11.93 -25.64 18.28
CA LYS A 3 -12.51 -25.44 19.61
C LYS A 3 -11.34 -25.33 20.59
N ASN A 4 -11.06 -24.14 21.10
CA ASN A 4 -10.16 -24.01 22.25
C ASN A 4 -10.88 -24.57 23.48
N ALA A 5 -10.34 -25.63 24.03
CA ALA A 5 -10.77 -26.18 25.32
C ALA A 5 -10.64 -25.09 26.38
N GLY A 6 -11.75 -24.58 26.90
CA GLY A 6 -11.80 -23.66 28.02
C GLY A 6 -12.40 -22.29 27.79
N CYS A 7 -12.55 -21.80 26.54
CA CYS A 7 -13.26 -20.55 26.25
C CYS A 7 -14.56 -20.83 25.53
N GLY A 8 -15.68 -20.64 26.19
CA GLY A 8 -17.04 -21.00 25.75
C GLY A 8 -17.62 -20.12 24.62
N GLY A 9 -16.79 -19.58 23.69
CA GLY A 9 -17.24 -18.76 22.57
C GLY A 9 -16.38 -18.91 21.33
N LEU A 10 -16.98 -18.73 20.15
CA LEU A 10 -16.27 -18.59 18.89
C LEU A 10 -15.46 -17.29 18.93
N GLY A 11 -14.14 -17.37 18.65
CA GLY A 11 -13.29 -16.18 18.49
C GLY A 11 -13.83 -15.28 17.38
N GLN A 12 -13.72 -13.96 17.55
CA GLN A 12 -14.02 -12.98 16.50
C GLN A 12 -12.77 -12.58 15.75
N VAL A 13 -12.87 -12.47 14.44
CA VAL A 13 -11.81 -11.94 13.55
C VAL A 13 -12.26 -10.58 13.06
N LYS A 14 -11.41 -9.57 13.23
CA LYS A 14 -11.60 -8.25 12.66
C LYS A 14 -10.57 -8.02 11.54
N ALA A 15 -11.05 -7.89 10.31
CA ALA A 15 -10.24 -7.58 9.16
C ALA A 15 -10.32 -6.08 8.87
N ALA A 16 -9.20 -5.36 9.02
CA ALA A 16 -9.07 -3.98 8.56
C ALA A 16 -8.51 -3.99 7.14
N VAL A 17 -9.28 -3.46 6.19
CA VAL A 17 -8.92 -3.41 4.77
C VAL A 17 -8.72 -1.97 4.34
N SER A 18 -7.53 -1.65 3.89
CA SER A 18 -7.16 -0.32 3.40
C SER A 18 -6.95 -0.35 1.89
N THR A 19 -7.29 0.75 1.22
CA THR A 19 -6.90 0.95 -0.18
C THR A 19 -5.38 1.00 -0.26
N PHE A 20 -4.79 0.22 -1.17
CA PHE A 20 -3.36 0.27 -1.39
C PHE A 20 -2.97 1.59 -2.07
N ILE A 21 -2.08 2.33 -1.44
CA ILE A 21 -1.56 3.61 -1.94
C ILE A 21 -0.08 3.44 -2.24
N PRO A 22 0.31 3.48 -3.53
CA PRO A 22 1.72 3.44 -3.91
C PRO A 22 2.46 4.65 -3.33
N LYS A 23 3.50 4.41 -2.56
CA LYS A 23 4.29 5.48 -1.92
C LYS A 23 5.58 5.76 -2.66
N ALA A 24 6.04 7.02 -2.58
CA ALA A 24 7.38 7.44 -3.00
C ALA A 24 8.47 6.59 -2.32
N LEU A 25 9.58 6.38 -3.01
CA LEU A 25 10.77 5.68 -2.49
C LEU A 25 10.48 4.24 -2.01
N THR A 26 9.44 3.61 -2.59
CA THR A 26 9.12 2.19 -2.39
C THR A 26 9.15 1.44 -3.72
N PRO A 27 9.24 0.11 -3.71
CA PRO A 27 9.16 -0.68 -4.96
C PRO A 27 7.91 -0.40 -5.79
N PHE A 28 6.80 0.01 -5.16
CA PHE A 28 5.54 0.28 -5.84
C PHE A 28 5.37 1.73 -6.33
N GLN A 29 6.40 2.56 -6.26
CA GLN A 29 6.31 3.96 -6.72
C GLN A 29 5.96 4.13 -8.21
N TRP A 30 6.18 3.10 -9.04
CA TRP A 30 5.81 3.07 -10.46
C TRP A 30 4.37 2.63 -10.70
N HIS A 31 3.71 2.05 -9.68
CA HIS A 31 2.37 1.50 -9.81
C HIS A 31 1.29 2.57 -9.76
N ALA A 32 0.19 2.39 -10.52
CA ALA A 32 -0.99 3.23 -10.42
C ALA A 32 -1.82 2.87 -9.19
N GLN A 33 -2.39 3.88 -8.53
CA GLN A 33 -3.43 3.65 -7.54
C GLN A 33 -4.74 3.23 -8.22
N ARG A 34 -5.52 2.40 -7.57
CA ARG A 34 -6.82 2.00 -8.09
C ARG A 34 -7.82 3.15 -8.04
N ARG A 35 -8.66 3.23 -9.06
CA ARG A 35 -9.72 4.24 -9.14
C ARG A 35 -10.80 4.00 -8.10
N PRO A 36 -11.50 5.05 -7.65
CA PRO A 36 -12.55 4.95 -6.64
C PRO A 36 -13.65 3.96 -6.99
N GLU A 37 -13.99 3.82 -8.28
CA GLU A 37 -15.02 2.91 -8.76
C GLU A 37 -14.66 1.45 -8.48
N TRP A 38 -13.40 1.08 -8.80
CA TRP A 38 -12.88 -0.26 -8.50
C TRP A 38 -12.86 -0.53 -6.99
N VAL A 39 -12.42 0.46 -6.20
CA VAL A 39 -12.39 0.35 -4.72
C VAL A 39 -13.79 0.14 -4.17
N LYS A 40 -14.80 0.86 -4.71
CA LYS A 40 -16.20 0.74 -4.31
C LYS A 40 -16.76 -0.66 -4.59
N GLU A 41 -16.49 -1.18 -5.78
CA GLU A 41 -16.95 -2.51 -6.16
C GLU A 41 -16.27 -3.60 -5.33
N THR A 42 -14.97 -3.50 -5.11
CA THR A 42 -14.23 -4.43 -4.24
C THR A 42 -14.77 -4.42 -2.80
N LYS A 43 -15.09 -3.25 -2.26
CA LYS A 43 -15.72 -3.14 -0.93
C LYS A 43 -17.06 -3.85 -0.88
N LYS A 44 -17.88 -3.73 -1.93
CA LYS A 44 -19.16 -4.43 -2.00
C LYS A 44 -18.98 -5.95 -1.95
N GLN A 45 -18.03 -6.49 -2.73
CA GLN A 45 -17.70 -7.92 -2.70
C GLN A 45 -17.20 -8.36 -1.30
N LEU A 46 -16.37 -7.56 -0.63
CA LEU A 46 -15.91 -7.86 0.72
C LEU A 46 -17.06 -7.91 1.74
N TRP A 47 -18.05 -7.05 1.59
CA TRP A 47 -19.24 -7.08 2.46
C TRP A 47 -20.11 -8.30 2.23
N ASP A 48 -20.19 -8.82 1.03
CA ASP A 48 -20.86 -10.08 0.77
C ASP A 48 -20.21 -11.25 1.52
N TRP A 49 -18.91 -11.20 1.75
CA TRP A 49 -18.18 -12.18 2.56
C TRP A 49 -18.39 -12.02 4.08
N GLN A 50 -18.87 -10.87 4.53
CA GLN A 50 -19.16 -10.62 5.96
C GLN A 50 -20.34 -11.45 6.52
N ARG A 51 -20.92 -12.36 5.74
CA ARG A 51 -21.98 -13.28 6.18
C ARG A 51 -21.52 -14.24 7.29
N LEU A 52 -20.23 -14.38 7.51
CA LEU A 52 -19.66 -15.16 8.61
C LEU A 52 -19.80 -14.39 9.92
N ARG A 53 -20.61 -14.91 10.86
CA ARG A 53 -20.90 -14.27 12.16
C ARG A 53 -19.65 -13.89 12.98
N ALA A 54 -18.53 -14.61 12.77
CA ALA A 54 -17.29 -14.40 13.50
C ALA A 54 -16.34 -13.38 12.82
N VAL A 55 -16.70 -12.81 11.66
CA VAL A 55 -15.84 -11.91 10.89
C VAL A 55 -16.46 -10.53 10.82
N LYS A 56 -15.68 -9.49 11.17
CA LYS A 56 -16.01 -8.08 10.95
C LYS A 56 -15.02 -7.49 9.98
N ILE A 57 -15.50 -6.90 8.87
CA ILE A 57 -14.68 -6.20 7.90
C ILE A 57 -14.85 -4.69 8.11
N GLN A 58 -13.74 -3.97 8.20
CA GLN A 58 -13.70 -2.51 8.23
C GLN A 58 -12.87 -2.01 7.04
N CYS A 59 -13.40 -1.06 6.29
CA CYS A 59 -12.70 -0.44 5.17
C CYS A 59 -12.58 1.08 5.42
N HIS A 60 -11.41 1.64 5.07
CA HIS A 60 -11.23 3.10 5.03
C HIS A 60 -12.09 3.74 3.93
N THR A 61 -12.36 5.03 4.04
CA THR A 61 -13.08 5.77 2.99
C THR A 61 -12.22 5.92 1.74
N SER A 62 -12.84 5.99 0.57
CA SER A 62 -12.11 6.13 -0.70
C SER A 62 -11.60 7.55 -0.92
N GLY A 63 -12.30 8.57 -0.41
CA GLY A 63 -11.90 9.96 -0.54
C GLY A 63 -10.61 10.27 0.22
N GLU A 64 -10.54 9.92 1.50
CA GLU A 64 -9.31 10.07 2.31
C GLU A 64 -8.12 9.37 1.66
N SER A 65 -8.32 8.14 1.16
CA SER A 65 -7.27 7.39 0.44
C SER A 65 -6.84 8.06 -0.87
N LEU A 66 -7.74 8.77 -1.54
CA LEU A 66 -7.41 9.53 -2.74
C LEU A 66 -6.54 10.73 -2.43
N ILE A 67 -6.91 11.53 -1.42
CA ILE A 67 -6.10 12.68 -1.00
C ILE A 67 -4.72 12.23 -0.52
N GLU A 68 -4.65 11.15 0.27
CA GLU A 68 -3.38 10.58 0.70
C GLU A 68 -2.50 10.16 -0.49
N GLY A 69 -3.08 9.49 -1.49
CA GLY A 69 -2.38 9.11 -2.70
C GLY A 69 -1.90 10.31 -3.51
N TYR A 70 -2.77 11.31 -3.68
CA TYR A 70 -2.44 12.55 -4.38
C TYR A 70 -1.25 13.25 -3.73
N LEU A 71 -1.31 13.53 -2.43
CA LEU A 71 -0.26 14.22 -1.68
C LEU A 71 1.05 13.42 -1.62
N SER A 72 0.96 12.10 -1.58
CA SER A 72 2.15 11.23 -1.53
C SER A 72 2.93 11.18 -2.85
N ARG A 73 2.32 11.57 -3.97
CA ARG A 73 2.87 11.36 -5.32
C ARG A 73 2.95 12.63 -6.16
N ALA A 74 2.39 13.72 -5.68
CA ALA A 74 2.40 15.01 -6.33
C ALA A 74 3.76 15.69 -6.21
N ASP A 75 3.98 16.66 -7.09
CA ASP A 75 5.12 17.56 -7.01
C ASP A 75 4.73 18.91 -6.36
N ARG A 76 5.62 19.89 -6.44
CA ARG A 76 5.44 21.22 -5.84
C ARG A 76 4.16 21.94 -6.31
N ARG A 77 3.58 21.60 -7.47
CA ARG A 77 2.32 22.17 -7.96
C ARG A 77 1.15 21.90 -7.00
N ALA A 78 1.22 20.82 -6.23
CA ALA A 78 0.23 20.52 -5.21
C ALA A 78 0.12 21.61 -4.13
N GLY A 79 1.16 22.42 -3.91
CA GLY A 79 1.12 23.52 -2.95
C GLY A 79 0.03 24.54 -3.26
N ALA A 80 -0.19 24.89 -4.53
CA ALA A 80 -1.27 25.77 -4.95
C ALA A 80 -2.64 25.11 -4.76
N VAL A 81 -2.75 23.82 -5.12
CA VAL A 81 -3.98 23.04 -4.91
C VAL A 81 -4.36 22.97 -3.44
N ILE A 82 -3.40 22.64 -2.57
CA ILE A 82 -3.61 22.61 -1.11
C ILE A 82 -4.11 23.96 -0.60
N LEU A 83 -3.51 25.06 -1.07
CA LEU A 83 -3.90 26.40 -0.65
C LEU A 83 -5.33 26.74 -1.09
N SER A 84 -5.72 26.39 -2.31
CA SER A 84 -7.09 26.61 -2.81
C SER A 84 -8.10 25.73 -2.07
N ALA A 85 -7.81 24.45 -1.86
CA ALA A 85 -8.66 23.55 -1.08
C ALA A 85 -8.84 24.09 0.37
N TRP A 86 -7.77 24.57 0.98
CA TRP A 86 -7.81 25.17 2.30
C TRP A 86 -8.68 26.44 2.34
N LYS A 87 -8.58 27.33 1.34
CA LYS A 87 -9.42 28.52 1.21
C LYS A 87 -10.89 28.17 1.00
N ALA A 88 -11.18 27.11 0.25
CA ALA A 88 -12.51 26.57 0.05
C ALA A 88 -13.12 25.92 1.31
N GLY A 89 -12.32 25.69 2.34
CA GLY A 89 -12.79 25.19 3.63
C GLY A 89 -12.34 23.79 4.02
N ALA A 90 -11.46 23.14 3.24
CA ALA A 90 -10.86 21.87 3.64
C ALA A 90 -10.08 22.03 4.94
N ARG A 91 -10.45 21.24 5.95
CA ARG A 91 -9.86 21.22 7.29
C ARG A 91 -10.00 19.83 7.86
N PHE A 92 -8.95 19.37 8.55
CA PHE A 92 -8.98 18.12 9.29
C PHE A 92 -9.39 16.90 8.43
N ASP A 93 -8.85 16.78 7.20
CA ASP A 93 -9.26 15.78 6.21
C ASP A 93 -9.03 14.31 6.65
N ALA A 94 -8.25 14.09 7.71
CA ALA A 94 -8.11 12.77 8.35
C ALA A 94 -9.34 12.38 9.21
N TRP A 95 -10.28 13.29 9.43
CA TRP A 95 -11.47 13.06 10.23
C TRP A 95 -12.68 12.99 9.31
N SER A 96 -13.24 11.82 9.12
CA SER A 96 -14.32 11.56 8.13
C SER A 96 -15.54 12.48 8.28
N ARG A 97 -15.77 13.07 9.47
CA ARG A 97 -16.86 14.04 9.70
C ARG A 97 -16.57 15.42 9.13
N GLU A 98 -15.28 15.79 9.05
CA GLU A 98 -14.79 17.08 8.59
C GLU A 98 -14.34 17.05 7.14
N PHE A 99 -14.17 15.85 6.59
CA PHE A 99 -13.67 15.63 5.25
C PHE A 99 -14.64 16.18 4.20
N ARG A 100 -14.15 17.08 3.33
CA ARG A 100 -14.90 17.71 2.24
C ARG A 100 -14.22 17.48 0.91
N MET A 101 -14.69 16.51 0.18
CA MET A 101 -14.13 16.18 -1.14
C MET A 101 -14.29 17.33 -2.14
N GLU A 102 -15.40 18.05 -2.06
CA GLU A 102 -15.75 19.15 -2.97
C GLU A 102 -14.66 20.23 -3.01
N CYS A 103 -14.07 20.57 -1.85
CA CYS A 103 -13.00 21.56 -1.77
C CYS A 103 -11.75 21.14 -2.57
N TRP A 104 -11.47 19.86 -2.62
CA TRP A 104 -10.35 19.30 -3.38
C TRP A 104 -10.67 19.22 -4.88
N GLU A 105 -11.90 18.83 -5.22
CA GLU A 105 -12.35 18.76 -6.63
C GLU A 105 -12.33 20.15 -7.27
N GLU A 106 -12.80 21.19 -6.58
CA GLU A 106 -12.71 22.58 -7.01
C GLU A 106 -11.26 23.03 -7.20
N ALA A 107 -10.39 22.72 -6.24
CA ALA A 107 -8.98 23.10 -6.31
C ALA A 107 -8.25 22.37 -7.46
N TRP A 108 -8.55 21.10 -7.74
CA TRP A 108 -8.02 20.40 -8.90
C TRP A 108 -8.50 20.99 -10.21
N ALA A 109 -9.77 21.36 -10.29
CA ALA A 109 -10.33 22.01 -11.48
C ALA A 109 -9.68 23.38 -11.73
N GLU A 110 -9.46 24.17 -10.68
CA GLU A 110 -8.79 25.48 -10.76
C GLU A 110 -7.37 25.38 -11.29
N HIS A 111 -6.58 24.41 -10.81
CA HIS A 111 -5.15 24.31 -11.11
C HIS A 111 -4.80 23.32 -12.22
N GLY A 112 -5.76 22.52 -12.70
CA GLY A 112 -5.53 21.50 -13.72
C GLY A 112 -4.53 20.40 -13.32
N TYR A 113 -4.17 20.29 -12.02
CA TYR A 113 -3.25 19.28 -11.51
C TYR A 113 -3.99 18.26 -10.64
N THR A 114 -4.41 17.18 -11.26
CA THR A 114 -5.42 16.26 -10.77
C THR A 114 -4.87 14.89 -10.37
N PRO A 115 -5.67 14.04 -9.72
CA PRO A 115 -5.32 12.64 -9.46
C PRO A 115 -5.03 11.81 -10.72
N GLU A 116 -5.54 12.20 -11.90
CA GLU A 116 -5.20 11.52 -13.15
C GLU A 116 -3.69 11.52 -13.41
N GLU A 117 -3.03 12.65 -13.17
CA GLU A 117 -1.59 12.77 -13.36
C GLU A 117 -0.78 12.11 -12.24
N THR A 118 -1.27 12.20 -11.01
CA THR A 118 -0.50 11.81 -9.82
C THR A 118 -0.76 10.37 -9.39
N CYS A 119 -2.03 9.93 -9.37
CA CYS A 119 -2.45 8.66 -8.77
C CYS A 119 -2.69 7.57 -9.80
N TYR A 120 -3.45 7.86 -10.87
CA TYR A 120 -4.09 6.83 -11.67
C TYR A 120 -3.30 6.37 -12.88
N ARG A 121 -2.15 6.95 -13.16
CA ARG A 121 -1.27 6.45 -14.21
C ARG A 121 -0.14 5.60 -13.66
N ALA A 122 0.19 4.51 -14.33
CA ALA A 122 1.45 3.82 -14.14
C ALA A 122 2.59 4.70 -14.66
N ARG A 123 3.73 4.67 -13.98
CA ARG A 123 4.90 5.47 -14.33
C ARG A 123 5.96 4.59 -14.96
N PRO A 124 6.56 4.98 -16.09
CA PRO A 124 7.63 4.21 -16.69
C PRO A 124 8.89 4.25 -15.80
N MET A 125 9.70 3.19 -15.88
CA MET A 125 10.95 3.09 -15.11
C MET A 125 11.95 4.22 -15.42
N SER A 126 11.85 4.84 -16.60
CA SER A 126 12.68 5.97 -17.01
C SER A 126 12.21 7.34 -16.49
N GLU A 127 11.03 7.40 -15.84
CA GLU A 127 10.50 8.66 -15.34
C GLU A 127 11.33 9.20 -14.17
N VAL A 128 11.64 10.49 -14.22
CA VAL A 128 12.24 11.22 -13.09
C VAL A 128 11.13 11.62 -12.13
N PHE A 129 11.23 11.21 -10.90
CA PHE A 129 10.23 11.51 -9.88
C PHE A 129 10.51 12.81 -9.13
N PRO A 130 9.48 13.47 -8.61
CA PRO A 130 9.64 14.67 -7.78
C PRO A 130 10.52 14.44 -6.54
N TRP A 131 10.66 13.21 -6.09
CA TRP A 131 11.41 12.80 -4.90
C TRP A 131 12.77 12.17 -5.21
N ASP A 132 13.20 12.06 -6.48
CA ASP A 132 14.48 11.43 -6.84
C ASP A 132 15.72 12.18 -6.30
N HIS A 133 15.53 13.42 -5.83
CA HIS A 133 16.58 14.19 -5.16
C HIS A 133 16.77 13.82 -3.68
N LEU A 134 15.89 12.96 -3.12
CA LEU A 134 15.98 12.51 -1.74
C LEU A 134 16.76 11.20 -1.68
N ASP A 135 17.83 11.19 -0.91
CA ASP A 135 18.62 10.00 -0.64
C ASP A 135 18.22 9.41 0.72
N LEU A 136 17.56 8.25 0.71
CA LEU A 136 17.24 7.46 1.90
C LEU A 136 18.20 6.27 2.11
N GLY A 137 19.29 6.24 1.37
CA GLY A 137 20.27 5.16 1.40
C GLY A 137 19.84 3.91 0.60
N VAL A 138 18.60 3.83 0.13
CA VAL A 138 18.12 2.73 -0.72
C VAL A 138 18.25 3.13 -2.18
N THR A 139 18.98 2.32 -2.96
CA THR A 139 19.23 2.64 -4.37
C THR A 139 17.98 2.43 -5.24
N ARG A 140 17.83 3.23 -6.29
CA ARG A 140 16.78 3.06 -7.28
C ARG A 140 16.82 1.67 -7.93
N ALA A 141 18.02 1.18 -8.27
CA ALA A 141 18.20 -0.15 -8.85
C ALA A 141 17.67 -1.27 -7.94
N TYR A 142 17.82 -1.12 -6.62
CA TYR A 142 17.22 -2.06 -5.67
C TYR A 142 15.69 -2.00 -5.69
N LEU A 143 15.10 -0.80 -5.70
CA LEU A 143 13.65 -0.64 -5.78
C LEU A 143 13.07 -1.22 -7.08
N GLU A 144 13.76 -1.04 -8.21
CA GLU A 144 13.39 -1.62 -9.51
C GLU A 144 13.44 -3.14 -9.48
N LYS A 145 14.50 -3.72 -8.88
CA LYS A 145 14.61 -5.16 -8.69
C LYS A 145 13.47 -5.72 -7.82
N GLU A 146 13.17 -5.05 -6.72
CA GLU A 146 12.08 -5.47 -5.83
C GLU A 146 10.70 -5.29 -6.48
N TRP A 147 10.51 -4.28 -7.32
CA TRP A 147 9.33 -4.13 -8.15
C TRP A 147 9.16 -5.31 -9.11
N GLN A 148 10.22 -5.69 -9.83
CA GLN A 148 10.16 -6.83 -10.73
C GLN A 148 9.87 -8.14 -9.97
N ARG A 149 10.53 -8.36 -8.82
CA ARG A 149 10.25 -9.54 -7.98
C ARG A 149 8.80 -9.58 -7.51
N ALA A 150 8.24 -8.44 -7.12
CA ALA A 150 6.83 -8.35 -6.73
C ALA A 150 5.89 -8.71 -7.89
N ARG A 151 6.19 -8.28 -9.11
CA ARG A 151 5.44 -8.66 -10.31
C ARG A 151 5.52 -10.16 -10.59
N ASP A 152 6.68 -10.74 -10.39
CA ASP A 152 6.94 -12.17 -10.60
C ASP A 152 6.47 -13.02 -9.39
N SER A 153 5.82 -12.41 -8.38
CA SER A 153 5.41 -13.06 -7.14
C SER A 153 6.56 -13.77 -6.40
N VAL A 154 7.78 -13.22 -6.51
CA VAL A 154 8.98 -13.73 -5.87
C VAL A 154 9.23 -12.98 -4.56
N LEU A 155 9.28 -13.72 -3.46
CA LEU A 155 9.58 -13.14 -2.15
C LEU A 155 11.08 -12.79 -2.04
N THR A 156 11.36 -11.71 -1.33
CA THR A 156 12.71 -11.31 -0.95
C THR A 156 13.02 -11.87 0.43
N ASP A 157 14.15 -12.55 0.56
CA ASP A 157 14.62 -13.03 1.84
C ASP A 157 14.89 -11.87 2.79
N HIS A 158 14.57 -12.09 4.06
CA HIS A 158 14.82 -11.10 5.07
C HIS A 158 16.33 -10.99 5.34
N CYS A 159 16.91 -9.79 5.16
CA CYS A 159 18.35 -9.58 5.24
C CYS A 159 18.97 -9.90 6.62
N GLN A 160 18.15 -9.98 7.68
CA GLN A 160 18.61 -10.38 9.02
C GLN A 160 18.82 -11.88 9.17
N THR A 161 18.13 -12.70 8.36
CA THR A 161 18.16 -14.17 8.44
C THR A 161 18.75 -14.82 7.20
N GLY A 162 18.81 -14.07 6.09
CA GLY A 162 19.32 -14.49 4.80
C GLY A 162 20.60 -13.76 4.39
N ALA A 163 20.90 -13.81 3.10
CA ALA A 163 21.99 -13.03 2.50
C ALA A 163 21.60 -11.55 2.42
N CYS A 164 22.61 -10.67 2.47
CA CYS A 164 22.41 -9.24 2.24
C CYS A 164 21.77 -8.99 0.86
N SER A 165 20.64 -8.26 0.83
CA SER A 165 19.90 -7.94 -0.41
C SER A 165 20.54 -6.83 -1.24
N THR A 166 21.64 -6.24 -0.77
CA THR A 166 22.37 -5.13 -1.43
C THR A 166 21.47 -3.93 -1.75
N CYS A 167 20.64 -3.52 -0.78
CA CYS A 167 19.68 -2.43 -0.95
C CYS A 167 20.31 -1.05 -1.20
N GLY A 168 21.60 -0.89 -0.92
CA GLY A 168 22.33 0.38 -1.05
C GLY A 168 22.60 1.09 0.27
N VAL A 169 21.92 0.70 1.34
CA VAL A 169 22.22 1.23 2.67
C VAL A 169 23.65 0.84 3.04
N GLY A 170 24.52 1.83 3.17
CA GLY A 170 25.94 1.59 3.46
C GLY A 170 26.15 0.93 4.83
N ALA A 171 27.30 0.26 4.97
CA ALA A 171 27.65 -0.46 6.20
C ALA A 171 27.61 0.41 7.48
N SER A 172 27.80 1.72 7.35
CA SER A 172 27.72 2.68 8.46
C SER A 172 26.29 2.94 8.96
N LEU A 173 25.28 2.70 8.13
CA LEU A 173 23.87 2.91 8.46
C LEU A 173 23.12 1.59 8.63
N CYS A 174 23.62 0.52 8.02
CA CYS A 174 23.07 -0.82 8.15
C CYS A 174 23.50 -1.40 9.49
N VAL A 175 22.58 -1.42 10.43
CA VAL A 175 22.83 -2.09 11.71
C VAL A 175 22.93 -3.58 11.44
N ASP A 176 24.03 -4.22 11.79
CA ASP A 176 24.15 -5.67 11.77
C ASP A 176 23.27 -6.23 12.91
N ILE A 177 21.99 -6.45 12.56
CA ILE A 177 20.99 -6.97 13.50
C ILE A 177 21.34 -8.39 13.94
N LYS A 178 22.19 -9.11 13.21
CA LYS A 178 22.74 -10.41 13.63
C LYS A 178 23.59 -10.28 14.89
N ALA A 179 24.22 -9.11 15.10
CA ALA A 179 24.98 -8.80 16.31
C ALA A 179 24.10 -8.45 17.52
N LEU A 180 22.82 -8.17 17.32
CA LEU A 180 21.88 -7.95 18.43
C LEU A 180 21.40 -9.30 18.95
N ALA A 181 22.12 -9.84 19.92
CA ALA A 181 21.80 -11.10 20.59
C ALA A 181 20.33 -11.13 21.05
N GLY A 182 19.56 -12.09 20.53
CA GLY A 182 18.15 -12.32 20.90
C GLY A 182 17.13 -12.15 19.79
N PHE A 183 17.49 -11.59 18.64
CA PHE A 183 16.54 -11.42 17.51
C PHE A 183 16.24 -12.74 16.76
N GLU A 184 17.14 -13.73 16.81
CA GLU A 184 16.94 -15.06 16.20
C GLU A 184 15.67 -15.77 16.72
N LYS A 185 15.20 -15.42 17.91
CA LYS A 185 14.01 -16.02 18.52
C LYS A 185 12.71 -15.68 17.80
N TYR A 186 12.69 -14.62 16.97
CA TYR A 186 11.51 -14.16 16.25
C TYR A 186 11.53 -14.46 14.74
N ALA A 187 12.68 -14.87 14.22
CA ALA A 187 12.78 -15.33 12.84
C ALA A 187 12.01 -16.65 12.67
N ARG A 188 10.87 -16.61 11.99
CA ARG A 188 10.07 -17.80 11.65
C ARG A 188 10.30 -18.17 10.18
N PRO A 189 11.28 -19.03 9.83
CA PRO A 189 11.52 -19.48 8.46
C PRO A 189 10.28 -20.12 7.81
N LYS A 190 9.43 -20.76 8.63
CA LYS A 190 8.21 -21.47 8.18
C LYS A 190 7.10 -20.56 7.62
N LEU A 191 7.16 -19.26 7.81
CA LEU A 191 6.15 -18.33 7.24
C LEU A 191 6.39 -18.06 5.76
N ILE A 192 7.66 -17.97 5.35
CA ILE A 192 8.05 -17.74 3.94
C ILE A 192 7.76 -18.99 3.12
N GLU A 193 8.07 -20.16 3.64
CA GLU A 193 7.80 -21.44 2.97
C GLU A 193 6.28 -21.66 2.79
N ARG A 194 5.48 -21.30 3.79
CA ARG A 194 4.00 -21.37 3.70
C ARG A 194 3.41 -20.34 2.74
N ALA A 195 3.98 -19.15 2.63
CA ALA A 195 3.54 -18.15 1.67
C ALA A 195 3.78 -18.61 0.23
N ASN A 196 4.95 -19.22 -0.06
CA ASN A 196 5.28 -19.73 -1.38
C ASN A 196 4.43 -20.95 -1.81
N THR A 197 3.85 -21.69 -0.86
CA THR A 197 3.03 -22.88 -1.12
C THR A 197 1.53 -22.64 -0.99
N ASN A 198 1.10 -21.46 -0.55
CA ASN A 198 -0.32 -21.16 -0.35
C ASN A 198 -0.90 -20.53 -1.63
N PRO A 199 -1.85 -21.20 -2.31
CA PRO A 199 -2.48 -20.66 -3.53
C PRO A 199 -3.23 -19.33 -3.31
N LEU A 200 -3.53 -18.94 -2.06
CA LEU A 200 -4.08 -17.62 -1.74
C LEU A 200 -3.07 -16.47 -1.91
N PHE A 201 -1.77 -16.79 -1.95
CA PHE A 201 -0.68 -15.84 -2.21
C PHE A 201 -0.05 -16.00 -3.60
N ALA A 202 -0.53 -16.97 -4.39
CA ALA A 202 -0.28 -16.97 -5.83
C ALA A 202 -1.05 -15.76 -6.39
N LEU A 203 -0.41 -14.61 -6.29
CA LEU A 203 -0.86 -13.40 -6.99
C LEU A 203 -0.81 -13.76 -8.47
N GLY A 204 -1.98 -13.85 -9.12
CA GLY A 204 -2.07 -13.95 -10.55
C GLY A 204 -1.31 -12.80 -11.21
N ASP A 205 -1.17 -12.85 -12.53
CA ASP A 205 -0.53 -11.82 -13.33
C ASP A 205 -0.75 -10.43 -12.72
N PRO A 206 0.32 -9.66 -12.42
CA PRO A 206 0.20 -8.32 -11.84
C PRO A 206 -0.68 -7.38 -12.68
N ASP A 207 -0.77 -7.63 -13.99
CA ASP A 207 -1.69 -6.92 -14.88
C ASP A 207 -3.13 -7.46 -14.74
N ASN A 208 -3.30 -8.67 -14.19
CA ASN A 208 -4.55 -9.35 -13.84
C ASN A 208 -4.92 -9.29 -12.34
N LEU A 209 -4.12 -8.66 -11.49
CA LEU A 209 -4.60 -8.22 -10.16
C LEU A 209 -5.80 -7.26 -10.30
N LEU A 210 -6.30 -7.10 -11.50
CA LEU A 210 -7.31 -6.18 -12.00
C LEU A 210 -8.65 -6.84 -12.23
N GLU A 211 -8.71 -8.16 -12.35
CA GLU A 211 -9.99 -8.84 -12.52
C GLU A 211 -10.68 -9.08 -11.17
N PRO A 212 -12.00 -8.87 -11.08
CA PRO A 212 -12.77 -9.26 -9.91
C PRO A 212 -12.53 -10.75 -9.64
N LEU A 213 -12.25 -11.12 -8.40
CA LEU A 213 -12.22 -12.52 -8.01
C LEU A 213 -13.60 -13.12 -8.35
N GLU A 214 -13.65 -14.03 -9.32
CA GLU A 214 -14.89 -14.76 -9.61
C GLU A 214 -15.36 -15.49 -8.36
N PRO A 215 -16.65 -15.40 -8.00
CA PRO A 215 -17.19 -16.12 -6.86
C PRO A 215 -17.14 -17.63 -7.16
N ARG A 216 -16.39 -18.37 -6.35
CA ARG A 216 -16.51 -19.84 -6.27
C ARG A 216 -17.65 -20.26 -5.38
#